data_40e2f554fa787991e8255705b89c311f
#
_entry.id   40e2f554fa787991e8255705b89c311f
#
_cell.length_a   1.000
_cell.length_b   1.000
_cell.length_c   1.000
_cell.angle_alpha   90.00
_cell.angle_beta   90.00
_cell.angle_gamma   90.00
#
_symmetry.space_group_name_H-M   'P 1'
#
loop_
_entity.id
_entity.type
_entity.pdbx_description
1 polymer ?
#
loop_
_entity_poly.entity_id
_entity_poly.type
_entity_poly.pdbx_seq_one_letter_code
_entity_poly.pdbx_strand_id
1 'polypeptide(L)'
;MSDVVVVMGVSSVGKTTVAKGLSALMGWEFAEGDAFHPQANIDKMHAGTPLTDDDRWPWLRLIRDWMAEAIDEGRSAVVTCSALKVSYRDVLREAGSQVRFLHL
;
A
#
# COMPACT_ATOMS: atom_id res chain seq x y z
N MET A 1 6.62 14.29 -13.63
CA MET A 1 6.78 12.84 -13.45
C MET A 1 6.10 12.39 -12.18
N SER A 2 5.42 11.26 -12.22
CA SER A 2 4.74 10.71 -11.05
C SER A 2 5.65 9.71 -10.34
N ASP A 3 5.73 9.82 -9.02
CA ASP A 3 6.41 8.84 -8.17
C ASP A 3 5.43 8.28 -7.17
N VAL A 4 5.45 6.98 -6.98
CA VAL A 4 4.62 6.33 -5.96
C VAL A 4 5.55 5.53 -5.04
N VAL A 5 5.48 5.83 -3.76
CA VAL A 5 6.30 5.17 -2.74
C VAL A 5 5.41 4.29 -1.87
N VAL A 6 5.77 3.02 -1.77
CA VAL A 6 5.13 2.09 -0.84
C VAL A 6 6.03 1.96 0.39
N VAL A 7 5.55 2.45 1.53
CA VAL A 7 6.28 2.35 2.80
C VAL A 7 5.91 1.03 3.46
N MET A 8 6.87 0.15 3.59
CA MET A 8 6.70 -1.22 4.06
C MET A 8 7.36 -1.44 5.41
N GLY A 9 6.93 -2.47 6.07
CA GLY A 9 7.49 -2.90 7.36
C GLY A 9 6.40 -3.41 8.27
N VAL A 10 6.78 -3.94 9.43
CA VAL A 10 5.82 -4.39 10.44
C VAL A 10 5.12 -3.18 11.07
N SER A 11 3.93 -3.38 11.62
CA SER A 11 3.10 -2.28 12.12
C SER A 11 3.76 -1.46 13.22
N SER A 12 4.71 -2.03 13.97
CA SER A 12 5.36 -1.35 15.09
C SER A 12 6.53 -0.44 14.69
N VAL A 13 6.92 -0.38 13.41
CA VAL A 13 8.11 0.39 12.98
C VAL A 13 7.81 1.83 12.57
N GLY A 14 6.56 2.30 12.69
CA GLY A 14 6.23 3.69 12.41
C GLY A 14 6.01 4.02 10.93
N LYS A 15 5.51 3.06 10.14
CA LYS A 15 5.22 3.29 8.72
C LYS A 15 4.35 4.51 8.47
N THR A 16 3.28 4.64 9.24
CA THR A 16 2.33 5.76 9.09
C THR A 16 3.02 7.10 9.34
N THR A 17 3.85 7.20 10.37
CA THR A 17 4.57 8.42 10.70
C THR A 17 5.52 8.82 9.56
N VAL A 18 6.28 7.87 9.03
CA VAL A 18 7.20 8.11 7.92
C VAL A 18 6.43 8.50 6.66
N ALA A 19 5.36 7.78 6.35
CA ALA A 19 4.57 8.05 5.15
C ALA A 19 3.90 9.42 5.19
N LYS A 20 3.33 9.79 6.33
CA LYS A 20 2.73 11.12 6.50
C LYS A 20 3.77 12.23 6.41
N GLY A 21 4.95 12.02 6.99
CA GLY A 21 6.04 12.97 6.90
C GLY A 21 6.49 13.17 5.46
N LEU A 22 6.63 12.10 4.70
CA LEU A 22 7.00 12.15 3.29
C LEU A 22 5.91 12.86 2.47
N SER A 23 4.65 12.54 2.72
CA SER A 23 3.52 13.20 2.07
C SER A 23 3.54 14.71 2.30
N ALA A 24 3.70 15.14 3.55
CA ALA A 24 3.73 16.56 3.91
C ALA A 24 4.93 17.27 3.27
N LEU A 25 6.10 16.64 3.31
CA LEU A 25 7.34 17.23 2.79
C LEU A 25 7.29 17.41 1.26
N MET A 26 6.76 16.42 0.56
CA MET A 26 6.75 16.40 -0.91
C MET A 26 5.47 16.96 -1.51
N GLY A 27 4.44 17.20 -0.69
CA GLY A 27 3.12 17.59 -1.20
C GLY A 27 2.41 16.47 -1.95
N TRP A 28 2.67 15.21 -1.60
CA TRP A 28 2.10 14.05 -2.25
C TRP A 28 0.85 13.56 -1.54
N GLU A 29 -0.01 12.88 -2.28
CA GLU A 29 -1.21 12.23 -1.74
C GLU A 29 -0.80 11.07 -0.82
N PHE A 30 -1.56 10.87 0.26
CA PHE A 30 -1.28 9.81 1.23
C PHE A 30 -2.46 8.86 1.38
N ALA A 31 -2.18 7.57 1.51
CA ALA A 31 -3.18 6.57 1.86
C ALA A 31 -2.60 5.50 2.78
N GLU A 32 -3.46 4.97 3.64
CA GLU A 32 -3.13 3.80 4.46
C GLU A 32 -3.51 2.54 3.71
N GLY A 33 -2.57 1.63 3.53
CA GLY A 33 -2.85 0.35 2.86
C GLY A 33 -3.95 -0.44 3.53
N ASP A 34 -4.03 -0.39 4.86
CA ASP A 34 -5.06 -1.12 5.61
C ASP A 34 -6.48 -0.66 5.29
N ALA A 35 -6.65 0.56 4.81
CA ALA A 35 -7.97 1.09 4.44
C ALA A 35 -8.53 0.44 3.18
N PHE A 36 -7.72 -0.27 2.41
CA PHE A 36 -8.14 -0.92 1.17
C PHE A 36 -8.69 -2.34 1.36
N HIS A 37 -8.72 -2.87 2.57
CA HIS A 37 -9.24 -4.22 2.79
C HIS A 37 -10.71 -4.35 2.39
N PRO A 38 -11.05 -5.39 1.59
CA PRO A 38 -12.46 -5.72 1.34
C PRO A 38 -13.17 -6.06 2.65
N GLN A 39 -14.50 -5.93 2.66
CA GLN A 39 -15.31 -6.19 3.84
C GLN A 39 -15.08 -7.59 4.41
N ALA A 40 -14.92 -8.60 3.55
CA ALA A 40 -14.65 -9.96 3.99
C ALA A 40 -13.38 -10.05 4.85
N ASN A 41 -12.32 -9.28 4.50
CA ASN A 41 -11.09 -9.24 5.28
C ASN A 41 -11.30 -8.53 6.62
N ILE A 42 -12.05 -7.43 6.61
CA ILE A 42 -12.38 -6.68 7.83
C ILE A 42 -13.14 -7.59 8.81
N ASP A 43 -14.12 -8.34 8.31
CA ASP A 43 -14.90 -9.27 9.11
C ASP A 43 -14.02 -10.36 9.75
N LYS A 44 -13.08 -10.91 8.99
CA LYS A 44 -12.12 -11.89 9.52
C LYS A 44 -11.24 -11.30 10.60
N MET A 45 -10.72 -10.10 10.40
CA MET A 45 -9.88 -9.41 11.38
C MET A 45 -10.65 -9.14 12.67
N HIS A 46 -11.91 -8.72 12.58
CA HIS A 46 -12.75 -8.50 13.76
C HIS A 46 -13.05 -9.80 14.51
N ALA A 47 -13.15 -10.91 13.79
CA ALA A 47 -13.38 -12.24 14.40
C ALA A 47 -12.08 -12.87 14.96
N GLY A 48 -10.93 -12.21 14.77
CA GLY A 48 -9.63 -12.75 15.17
C GLY A 48 -9.11 -13.85 14.26
N THR A 49 -9.68 -14.00 13.08
CA THR A 49 -9.27 -15.00 12.09
C THR A 49 -8.12 -14.45 11.25
N PRO A 50 -6.96 -15.14 11.18
CA PRO A 50 -5.85 -14.69 10.35
C PRO A 50 -6.23 -14.64 8.86
N LEU A 51 -5.70 -13.65 8.15
CA LEU A 51 -5.86 -13.56 6.70
C LEU A 51 -4.92 -14.53 6.00
N THR A 52 -5.45 -15.22 4.99
CA THR A 52 -4.65 -16.08 4.11
C THR A 52 -4.10 -15.26 2.94
N ASP A 53 -3.20 -15.86 2.15
CA ASP A 53 -2.73 -15.22 0.92
C ASP A 53 -3.91 -14.94 -0.03
N ASP A 54 -4.85 -15.88 -0.16
CA ASP A 54 -6.02 -15.70 -1.02
C ASP A 54 -6.89 -14.53 -0.58
N ASP A 55 -6.95 -14.26 0.72
CA ASP A 55 -7.67 -13.08 1.25
C ASP A 55 -6.94 -11.78 0.88
N ARG A 56 -5.62 -11.83 0.76
CA ARG A 56 -4.80 -10.65 0.52
C ARG A 56 -4.71 -10.23 -0.94
N TRP A 57 -4.85 -11.16 -1.89
CA TRP A 57 -4.74 -10.82 -3.31
C TRP A 57 -5.73 -9.72 -3.73
N PRO A 58 -7.03 -9.78 -3.39
CA PRO A 58 -7.94 -8.68 -3.72
C PRO A 58 -7.53 -7.36 -3.07
N TRP A 59 -7.06 -7.39 -1.82
CA TRP A 59 -6.59 -6.21 -1.12
C TRP A 59 -5.41 -5.56 -1.84
N LEU A 60 -4.41 -6.35 -2.21
CA LEU A 60 -3.23 -5.86 -2.91
C LEU A 60 -3.57 -5.29 -4.29
N ARG A 61 -4.54 -5.90 -4.98
CA ARG A 61 -5.00 -5.39 -6.26
C ARG A 61 -5.70 -4.04 -6.13
N LEU A 62 -6.43 -3.81 -5.05
CA LEU A 62 -7.05 -2.51 -4.80
C LEU A 62 -5.99 -1.42 -4.59
N ILE A 63 -4.94 -1.73 -3.83
CA ILE A 63 -3.81 -0.79 -3.64
C ILE A 63 -3.12 -0.54 -4.99
N ARG A 64 -2.85 -1.59 -5.75
CA ARG A 64 -2.25 -1.49 -7.08
C ARG A 64 -3.06 -0.57 -7.99
N ASP A 65 -4.37 -0.77 -8.04
CA ASP A 65 -5.25 0.02 -8.91
C ASP A 65 -5.27 1.49 -8.49
N TRP A 66 -5.26 1.77 -7.19
CA TRP A 66 -5.17 3.14 -6.68
C TRP A 66 -3.86 3.81 -7.12
N MET A 67 -2.74 3.09 -7.02
CA MET A 67 -1.44 3.60 -7.45
C MET A 67 -1.40 3.81 -8.97
N ALA A 68 -1.94 2.87 -9.74
CA ALA A 68 -2.00 2.98 -11.20
C ALA A 68 -2.82 4.19 -11.64
N GLU A 69 -3.93 4.46 -10.96
CA GLU A 69 -4.76 5.64 -11.23
C GLU A 69 -3.98 6.93 -10.94
N ALA A 70 -3.24 6.98 -9.85
CA ALA A 70 -2.41 8.14 -9.53
C ALA A 70 -1.36 8.39 -10.63
N ILE A 71 -0.70 7.33 -11.08
CA ILE A 71 0.30 7.41 -12.14
C ILE A 71 -0.33 7.92 -13.45
N ASP A 72 -1.48 7.36 -13.83
CA ASP A 72 -2.19 7.75 -15.06
C ASP A 72 -2.60 9.22 -15.03
N GLU A 73 -2.94 9.73 -13.85
CA GLU A 73 -3.36 11.12 -13.69
C GLU A 73 -2.18 12.08 -13.43
N GLY A 74 -0.95 11.58 -13.44
CA GLY A 74 0.23 12.39 -13.22
C GLY A 74 0.43 12.83 -11.77
N ARG A 75 -0.21 12.13 -10.81
CA ARG A 75 -0.10 12.43 -9.38
C ARG A 75 0.98 11.57 -8.74
N SER A 76 1.67 12.15 -7.77
CA SER A 76 2.59 11.39 -6.91
C SER A 76 1.89 11.05 -5.60
N ALA A 77 2.23 9.92 -5.02
CA ALA A 77 1.53 9.40 -3.86
C ALA A 77 2.44 8.55 -2.98
N VAL A 78 2.05 8.42 -1.72
CA VAL A 78 2.69 7.51 -0.77
C VAL A 78 1.61 6.67 -0.09
N VAL A 79 1.85 5.37 0.03
CA VAL A 79 0.92 4.45 0.67
C VAL A 79 1.68 3.53 1.61
N THR A 80 1.10 3.27 2.79
CA THR A 80 1.66 2.27 3.71
C THR A 80 1.13 0.88 3.35
N CYS A 81 1.96 -0.13 3.52
CA CYS A 81 1.55 -1.50 3.26
C CYS A 81 2.37 -2.47 4.08
N SER A 82 1.71 -3.45 4.69
CA SER A 82 2.38 -4.53 5.42
C SER A 82 2.76 -5.70 4.52
N ALA A 83 2.82 -5.50 3.19
CA ALA A 83 3.17 -6.53 2.22
C ALA A 83 4.66 -6.87 2.32
N LEU A 84 4.99 -7.97 3.00
CA LEU A 84 6.38 -8.36 3.23
C LEU A 84 6.89 -9.39 2.22
N LYS A 85 6.00 -10.17 1.62
CA LYS A 85 6.39 -11.21 0.66
C LYS A 85 6.74 -10.60 -0.69
N VAL A 86 7.73 -11.20 -1.37
CA VAL A 86 8.11 -10.79 -2.74
C VAL A 86 6.90 -10.85 -3.68
N SER A 87 6.08 -11.93 -3.57
CA SER A 87 4.89 -12.09 -4.39
C SER A 87 3.88 -10.96 -4.20
N TYR A 88 3.76 -10.42 -2.99
CA TYR A 88 2.89 -9.28 -2.70
C TYR A 88 3.43 -8.02 -3.38
N ARG A 89 4.73 -7.79 -3.27
CA ARG A 89 5.38 -6.64 -3.93
C ARG A 89 5.25 -6.72 -5.44
N ASP A 90 5.32 -7.93 -6.01
CA ASP A 90 5.16 -8.13 -7.45
C ASP A 90 3.80 -7.67 -7.94
N VAL A 91 2.74 -7.93 -7.17
CA VAL A 91 1.40 -7.42 -7.49
C VAL A 91 1.39 -5.88 -7.49
N LEU A 92 1.98 -5.27 -6.47
CA LEU A 92 2.02 -3.81 -6.37
C LEU A 92 2.84 -3.18 -7.50
N ARG A 93 3.92 -3.83 -7.93
CA ARG A 93 4.74 -3.36 -9.06
C ARG A 93 3.99 -3.31 -10.38
N GLU A 94 2.91 -4.05 -10.52
CA GLU A 94 2.08 -4.03 -11.72
C GLU A 94 1.47 -2.65 -12.01
N ALA A 95 1.42 -1.77 -10.98
CA ALA A 95 0.90 -0.42 -11.17
C ALA A 95 1.77 0.42 -12.12
N GLY A 96 3.06 0.15 -12.20
CA GLY A 96 3.97 0.83 -13.11
C GLY A 96 5.40 0.86 -12.62
N SER A 97 6.31 1.26 -13.48
CA SER A 97 7.74 1.36 -13.18
C SER A 97 8.07 2.49 -12.18
N GLN A 98 7.12 3.39 -11.93
CA GLN A 98 7.27 4.50 -11.00
C GLN A 98 7.14 4.08 -9.54
N VAL A 99 6.70 2.84 -9.28
CA VAL A 99 6.52 2.34 -7.91
C VAL A 99 7.88 2.06 -7.27
N ARG A 100 8.09 2.65 -6.09
CA ARG A 100 9.29 2.46 -5.27
C ARG A 100 8.88 1.89 -3.93
N PHE A 101 9.75 1.05 -3.35
CA PHE A 101 9.50 0.48 -2.03
C PHE A 101 10.50 1.04 -1.03
N LEU A 102 9.99 1.54 0.10
CA LEU A 102 10.80 1.96 1.23
C LEU A 102 10.54 0.97 2.37
N HIS A 103 11.52 0.15 2.68
CA HIS A 103 11.39 -0.88 3.71
C HIS A 103 11.99 -0.36 5.02
N LEU A 104 11.16 -0.25 6.04
CA LEU A 104 11.58 0.20 7.37
C LEU A 104 12.04 -0.96 8.26
#